data_ab292579e48ad7348e90ff77ca980707
#
_entry.id   ab292579e48ad7348e90ff77ca980707
#
_cell.length_a   1.000
_cell.length_b   1.000
_cell.length_c   1.000
_cell.angle_alpha   90.00
_cell.angle_beta   90.00
_cell.angle_gamma   90.00
#
_symmetry.space_group_name_H-M   'P 1'
#
loop_
_entity.id
_entity.type
_entity.pdbx_description
1 polymer ?
#
loop_
_entity_poly.entity_id
_entity_poly.type
_entity_poly.pdbx_seq_one_letter_code
_entity_poly.pdbx_strand_id
1 'polypeptide(L)'
;MSKDKDEKSPYGAGFIAACIVVGAVLICGIVIIFAGGDRSAHAIAPAQQPVEAASVQPTDEPATAPASGPAPTNSPERQTGSCGLPAGDQTVPAEAPAVDGWEVSRKVVVPRSSTYGPGTTDSDGFRHCFAHSPTGAVYAAYSAIAAIADQSKLVPTVKKLMVPGSATDSLLRQAAAGGSSSDASTVQVVGYRVIAAEPDRVTLMLAMPVESVYMSANLTLVWHQGDWRLQPPPPGEAVGAPFSQHRDLSDFVKWSGI
;
A
#
# COMPACT_ATOMS: atom_id res chain seq x y z
N MET A 1 2.96 55.75 -34.01
CA MET A 1 3.76 55.48 -32.78
C MET A 1 2.84 54.70 -31.85
N SER A 2 2.84 53.39 -32.00
CA SER A 2 2.13 52.45 -31.14
C SER A 2 3.12 51.93 -30.11
N LYS A 3 2.80 52.13 -28.81
CA LYS A 3 3.57 51.56 -27.71
C LYS A 3 3.01 50.16 -27.43
N ASP A 4 3.78 49.15 -27.76
CA ASP A 4 3.58 47.79 -27.26
C ASP A 4 3.82 47.81 -25.75
N LYS A 5 2.77 47.48 -25.00
CA LYS A 5 2.86 47.17 -23.58
C LYS A 5 3.26 45.71 -23.44
N ASP A 6 4.51 45.47 -23.08
CA ASP A 6 4.98 44.15 -22.59
C ASP A 6 4.19 43.80 -21.31
N GLU A 7 3.21 42.90 -21.44
CA GLU A 7 2.56 42.24 -20.31
C GLU A 7 3.55 41.27 -19.70
N LYS A 8 4.25 41.73 -18.66
CA LYS A 8 5.10 40.83 -17.83
C LYS A 8 4.19 39.85 -17.12
N SER A 9 4.28 38.58 -17.52
CA SER A 9 3.70 37.46 -16.78
C SER A 9 4.11 37.54 -15.30
N PRO A 10 3.18 37.41 -14.35
CA PRO A 10 3.47 37.50 -12.91
C PRO A 10 4.32 36.32 -12.38
N TYR A 11 4.58 35.34 -13.22
CA TYR A 11 5.37 34.15 -12.87
C TYR A 11 6.73 34.20 -13.54
N GLY A 12 7.73 34.72 -12.85
CA GLY A 12 9.11 34.71 -13.33
C GLY A 12 9.70 33.30 -13.37
N ALA A 13 10.68 33.07 -14.26
CA ALA A 13 11.38 31.77 -14.38
C ALA A 13 11.92 31.23 -13.04
N GLY A 14 12.19 32.09 -12.07
CA GLY A 14 12.56 31.72 -10.70
C GLY A 14 11.43 31.07 -9.90
N PHE A 15 10.17 31.45 -10.14
CA PHE A 15 9.02 30.83 -9.45
C PHE A 15 8.79 29.41 -9.95
N ILE A 16 8.92 29.17 -11.26
CA ILE A 16 8.78 27.83 -11.85
C ILE A 16 9.92 26.93 -11.37
N ALA A 17 11.15 27.44 -11.27
CA ALA A 17 12.28 26.69 -10.72
C ALA A 17 12.07 26.34 -9.23
N ALA A 18 11.50 27.25 -8.43
CA ALA A 18 11.18 27.01 -7.03
C ALA A 18 10.09 25.93 -6.86
N CYS A 19 9.06 25.92 -7.72
CA CYS A 19 8.02 24.91 -7.68
C CYS A 19 8.56 23.50 -8.05
N ILE A 20 9.48 23.41 -9.01
CA ILE A 20 10.14 22.15 -9.37
C ILE A 20 11.01 21.64 -8.22
N VAL A 21 11.75 22.52 -7.55
CA VAL A 21 12.57 22.16 -6.38
C VAL A 21 11.72 21.74 -5.20
N VAL A 22 10.60 22.42 -4.93
CA VAL A 22 9.67 22.05 -3.87
C VAL A 22 8.98 20.72 -4.17
N GLY A 23 8.56 20.46 -5.41
CA GLY A 23 8.02 19.18 -5.85
C GLY A 23 9.03 18.04 -5.70
N ALA A 24 10.26 18.24 -6.13
CA ALA A 24 11.36 17.27 -5.97
C ALA A 24 11.73 17.05 -4.49
N VAL A 25 11.70 18.09 -3.65
CA VAL A 25 11.97 17.99 -2.20
C VAL A 25 10.84 17.25 -1.48
N LEU A 26 9.58 17.36 -1.92
CA LEU A 26 8.48 16.60 -1.33
C LEU A 26 8.56 15.11 -1.66
N ILE A 27 8.95 14.75 -2.89
CA ILE A 27 9.22 13.36 -3.28
C ILE A 27 10.52 12.87 -2.62
N CYS A 28 11.59 13.68 -2.62
CA CYS A 28 12.84 13.39 -1.92
C CYS A 28 12.71 13.46 -0.40
N GLY A 29 11.84 14.30 0.16
CA GLY A 29 11.60 14.38 1.60
C GLY A 29 11.06 13.06 2.18
N ILE A 30 10.17 12.39 1.44
CA ILE A 30 9.74 11.03 1.79
C ILE A 30 10.91 10.04 1.65
N VAL A 31 11.80 10.23 0.65
CA VAL A 31 12.96 9.37 0.41
C VAL A 31 14.13 9.69 1.36
N ILE A 32 14.40 10.97 1.67
CA ILE A 32 15.56 11.38 2.50
C ILE A 32 15.35 11.06 3.99
N ILE A 33 14.12 11.11 4.50
CA ILE A 33 13.83 10.70 5.89
C ILE A 33 14.12 9.20 6.09
N PHE A 34 14.09 8.41 5.00
CA PHE A 34 14.31 6.96 5.05
C PHE A 34 15.63 6.48 4.42
N ALA A 35 16.42 7.34 3.77
CA ALA A 35 17.63 6.95 3.01
C ALA A 35 18.98 7.32 3.67
N GLY A 36 18.99 7.75 4.92
CA GLY A 36 20.20 8.08 5.67
C GLY A 36 20.95 6.86 6.22
N GLY A 37 21.53 6.04 5.37
CA GLY A 37 22.37 4.90 5.76
C GLY A 37 23.43 4.61 4.69
N ASP A 38 24.68 4.48 5.12
CA ASP A 38 25.90 4.30 4.33
C ASP A 38 25.81 3.26 3.22
N ARG A 39 26.21 3.67 2.00
CA ARG A 39 26.40 2.79 0.84
C ARG A 39 27.74 2.07 0.95
N SER A 40 27.70 0.79 1.26
CA SER A 40 28.78 -0.13 0.91
C SER A 40 28.29 -1.06 -0.20
N ALA A 41 28.74 -0.81 -1.42
CA ALA A 41 28.45 -1.65 -2.56
C ALA A 41 29.26 -2.95 -2.47
N HIS A 42 28.57 -4.08 -2.37
CA HIS A 42 29.18 -5.40 -2.64
C HIS A 42 28.52 -5.99 -3.88
N ALA A 43 29.28 -6.03 -4.94
CA ALA A 43 28.95 -6.76 -6.16
C ALA A 43 29.16 -8.26 -5.90
N ILE A 44 28.11 -9.06 -6.06
CA ILE A 44 28.22 -10.54 -6.07
C ILE A 44 27.82 -11.00 -7.47
N ALA A 45 28.79 -11.66 -8.13
CA ALA A 45 28.63 -12.31 -9.42
C ALA A 45 27.77 -13.59 -9.31
N PRO A 46 27.02 -13.97 -10.38
CA PRO A 46 26.19 -15.17 -10.35
C PRO A 46 27.03 -16.42 -10.57
N ALA A 47 26.92 -17.38 -9.66
CA ALA A 47 27.44 -18.73 -9.83
C ALA A 47 26.36 -19.62 -10.48
N GLN A 48 26.67 -20.15 -11.64
CA GLN A 48 25.90 -21.20 -12.32
C GLN A 48 26.22 -22.53 -11.68
N GLN A 49 25.21 -23.32 -11.35
CA GLN A 49 25.35 -24.75 -11.05
C GLN A 49 24.53 -25.61 -12.03
N PRO A 50 25.04 -26.77 -12.47
CA PRO A 50 24.41 -27.61 -13.48
C PRO A 50 23.31 -28.49 -12.89
N VAL A 51 22.25 -28.66 -13.66
CA VAL A 51 21.17 -29.63 -13.41
C VAL A 51 21.61 -31.03 -13.77
N GLU A 52 21.51 -31.95 -12.84
CA GLU A 52 21.63 -33.39 -13.08
C GLU A 52 20.23 -34.02 -13.07
N ALA A 53 19.89 -34.67 -14.17
CA ALA A 53 18.61 -35.33 -14.38
C ALA A 53 18.62 -36.72 -13.77
N ALA A 54 17.70 -37.02 -12.87
CA ALA A 54 17.39 -38.38 -12.44
C ALA A 54 15.99 -38.79 -12.91
N SER A 55 15.98 -39.76 -13.80
CA SER A 55 14.82 -40.48 -14.32
C SER A 55 14.35 -41.51 -13.28
N VAL A 56 13.05 -41.53 -12.95
CA VAL A 56 12.42 -42.68 -12.27
C VAL A 56 11.12 -43.04 -12.92
N GLN A 57 11.01 -44.30 -13.31
CA GLN A 57 9.88 -44.96 -14.00
C GLN A 57 8.64 -45.13 -13.11
N PRO A 58 7.42 -45.22 -13.72
CA PRO A 58 6.18 -45.49 -13.01
C PRO A 58 5.99 -47.00 -12.76
N THR A 59 5.50 -47.32 -11.59
CA THR A 59 4.98 -48.67 -11.25
C THR A 59 3.47 -48.55 -11.11
N ASP A 60 2.75 -49.27 -11.98
CA ASP A 60 1.31 -49.52 -11.91
C ASP A 60 1.00 -50.51 -10.77
N GLU A 61 0.04 -50.17 -9.91
CA GLU A 61 -0.76 -51.16 -9.18
C GLU A 61 -2.15 -50.61 -8.89
N PRO A 62 -3.22 -51.39 -9.13
CA PRO A 62 -4.60 -50.92 -9.02
C PRO A 62 -5.13 -51.11 -7.59
N ALA A 63 -5.54 -50.08 -6.91
CA ALA A 63 -6.22 -50.15 -5.63
C ALA A 63 -7.71 -49.79 -5.73
N THR A 64 -8.46 -50.75 -5.34
CA THR A 64 -9.88 -50.91 -5.05
C THR A 64 -10.53 -49.68 -4.37
N ALA A 65 -11.69 -49.28 -4.86
CA ALA A 65 -12.55 -48.24 -4.25
C ALA A 65 -13.18 -48.75 -2.95
N PRO A 66 -13.25 -47.90 -1.91
CA PRO A 66 -14.23 -48.05 -0.84
C PRO A 66 -15.32 -46.95 -0.90
N ALA A 67 -16.50 -47.44 -0.69
CA ALA A 67 -17.80 -46.89 -0.45
C ALA A 67 -17.94 -45.39 -0.03
N SER A 68 -18.93 -44.79 -0.69
CA SER A 68 -19.54 -43.49 -0.36
C SER A 68 -20.06 -43.44 1.08
N GLY A 69 -19.37 -42.67 1.90
CA GLY A 69 -19.92 -42.11 3.13
C GLY A 69 -20.57 -40.74 2.84
N PRO A 70 -21.56 -40.28 3.60
CA PRO A 70 -22.19 -39.00 3.38
C PRO A 70 -21.15 -37.89 3.54
N ALA A 71 -21.06 -37.01 2.56
CA ALA A 71 -20.21 -35.86 2.59
C ALA A 71 -20.53 -34.97 3.80
N PRO A 72 -19.56 -34.52 4.59
CA PRO A 72 -19.82 -33.51 5.59
C PRO A 72 -20.22 -32.23 4.88
N THR A 73 -21.41 -31.73 5.15
CA THR A 73 -21.90 -30.44 4.75
C THR A 73 -21.12 -29.40 5.54
N ASN A 74 -19.93 -29.09 5.12
CA ASN A 74 -19.19 -27.91 5.61
C ASN A 74 -19.88 -26.67 5.02
N SER A 75 -20.92 -26.19 5.70
CA SER A 75 -21.27 -24.78 5.58
C SER A 75 -20.00 -24.00 5.94
N PRO A 76 -19.55 -23.07 5.09
CA PRO A 76 -18.42 -22.22 5.45
C PRO A 76 -18.84 -21.45 6.70
N GLU A 77 -18.31 -21.83 7.85
CA GLU A 77 -18.36 -21.01 9.06
C GLU A 77 -17.84 -19.65 8.64
N ARG A 78 -18.73 -18.68 8.70
CA ARG A 78 -18.42 -17.27 8.39
C ARG A 78 -17.45 -16.83 9.47
N GLN A 79 -16.13 -16.97 9.17
CA GLN A 79 -15.08 -16.50 10.08
C GLN A 79 -15.24 -14.98 10.18
N THR A 80 -15.88 -14.54 11.24
CA THR A 80 -15.87 -13.13 11.61
C THR A 80 -14.49 -12.84 12.18
N GLY A 81 -13.77 -11.89 11.57
CA GLY A 81 -12.54 -11.35 12.17
C GLY A 81 -12.81 -10.78 13.56
N SER A 82 -11.78 -10.51 14.34
CA SER A 82 -11.88 -9.95 15.70
C SER A 82 -12.71 -8.65 15.77
N CYS A 83 -12.95 -8.02 14.64
CA CYS A 83 -13.72 -6.79 14.45
C CYS A 83 -15.20 -6.99 14.10
N GLY A 84 -15.67 -8.24 13.98
CA GLY A 84 -17.06 -8.54 13.63
C GLY A 84 -17.41 -8.39 12.14
N LEU A 85 -16.49 -7.96 11.29
CA LEU A 85 -16.70 -7.94 9.84
C LEU A 85 -16.61 -9.36 9.28
N PRO A 86 -17.44 -9.71 8.28
CA PRO A 86 -17.31 -11.00 7.60
C PRO A 86 -15.96 -11.07 6.86
N ALA A 87 -15.41 -12.26 6.68
CA ALA A 87 -14.17 -12.44 5.92
C ALA A 87 -14.29 -11.92 4.47
N GLY A 88 -15.50 -11.96 3.90
CA GLY A 88 -15.74 -11.48 2.55
C GLY A 88 -15.31 -12.47 1.48
N ASP A 89 -15.43 -12.05 0.21
CA ASP A 89 -14.99 -12.80 -0.95
C ASP A 89 -13.45 -12.81 -1.00
N GLN A 90 -12.87 -13.99 -1.21
CA GLN A 90 -11.42 -14.20 -1.30
C GLN A 90 -10.87 -14.01 -2.72
N THR A 91 -11.70 -13.67 -3.69
CA THR A 91 -11.24 -13.34 -5.04
C THR A 91 -10.53 -11.98 -5.07
N VAL A 92 -9.52 -11.87 -5.92
CA VAL A 92 -8.83 -10.60 -6.16
C VAL A 92 -9.79 -9.66 -6.90
N PRO A 93 -10.06 -8.45 -6.40
CA PRO A 93 -10.97 -7.52 -7.07
C PRO A 93 -10.34 -7.02 -8.38
N ALA A 94 -10.94 -7.41 -9.50
CA ALA A 94 -10.56 -6.98 -10.86
C ALA A 94 -11.25 -5.68 -11.29
N GLU A 95 -12.28 -5.26 -10.56
CA GLU A 95 -13.07 -4.06 -10.80
C GLU A 95 -13.09 -3.20 -9.52
N ALA A 96 -13.54 -1.95 -9.67
CA ALA A 96 -13.69 -1.03 -8.55
C ALA A 96 -14.69 -1.59 -7.52
N PRO A 97 -14.27 -1.85 -6.26
CA PRO A 97 -15.19 -2.34 -5.24
C PRO A 97 -16.29 -1.33 -4.94
N ALA A 98 -17.47 -1.84 -4.62
CA ALA A 98 -18.59 -0.99 -4.19
C ALA A 98 -18.26 -0.31 -2.87
N VAL A 99 -18.56 0.99 -2.78
CA VAL A 99 -18.38 1.81 -1.58
C VAL A 99 -19.73 2.25 -1.02
N ASP A 100 -19.84 2.38 0.30
CA ASP A 100 -20.97 3.07 0.93
C ASP A 100 -20.77 4.59 0.87
N GLY A 101 -19.53 5.04 0.68
CA GLY A 101 -19.19 6.43 0.53
C GLY A 101 -17.67 6.65 0.52
N TRP A 102 -17.30 7.89 0.20
CA TRP A 102 -15.94 8.40 0.29
C TRP A 102 -15.87 9.43 1.40
N GLU A 103 -14.81 9.39 2.16
CA GLU A 103 -14.59 10.26 3.33
C GLU A 103 -13.22 10.92 3.25
N VAL A 104 -13.11 12.12 3.81
CA VAL A 104 -11.80 12.77 3.98
C VAL A 104 -11.19 12.31 5.30
N SER A 105 -10.09 11.58 5.21
CA SER A 105 -9.29 11.17 6.36
C SER A 105 -7.89 11.77 6.25
N ARG A 106 -7.53 12.63 7.20
CA ARG A 106 -6.19 13.24 7.25
C ARG A 106 -5.75 13.86 5.91
N LYS A 107 -6.66 14.60 5.26
CA LYS A 107 -6.49 15.27 3.95
C LYS A 107 -6.43 14.34 2.73
N VAL A 108 -6.72 13.06 2.88
CA VAL A 108 -6.81 12.08 1.79
C VAL A 108 -8.24 11.60 1.69
N VAL A 109 -8.78 11.49 0.47
CA VAL A 109 -10.09 10.89 0.22
C VAL A 109 -9.94 9.37 0.22
N VAL A 110 -10.66 8.70 1.10
CA VAL A 110 -10.59 7.26 1.33
C VAL A 110 -11.97 6.61 1.27
N PRO A 111 -12.07 5.36 0.83
CA PRO A 111 -13.33 4.65 0.75
C PRO A 111 -13.81 4.19 2.14
N ARG A 112 -15.13 4.02 2.26
CA ARG A 112 -15.79 3.39 3.39
C ARG A 112 -16.78 2.34 2.90
N SER A 113 -16.82 1.20 3.59
CA SER A 113 -17.77 0.13 3.34
C SER A 113 -18.16 -0.57 4.64
N SER A 114 -19.43 -0.79 4.84
CA SER A 114 -19.96 -1.61 5.94
C SER A 114 -19.55 -3.09 5.83
N THR A 115 -19.18 -3.54 4.63
CA THR A 115 -18.72 -4.91 4.37
C THR A 115 -17.21 -5.06 4.49
N TYR A 116 -16.44 -4.09 3.96
CA TYR A 116 -14.98 -4.21 3.86
C TYR A 116 -14.21 -3.34 4.85
N GLY A 117 -14.86 -2.40 5.48
CA GLY A 117 -14.30 -1.53 6.50
C GLY A 117 -14.01 -0.08 6.06
N PRO A 118 -13.46 0.72 6.96
CA PRO A 118 -13.10 0.36 8.33
C PRO A 118 -14.36 0.15 9.20
N GLY A 119 -14.30 -0.85 10.08
CA GLY A 119 -15.33 -1.06 11.11
C GLY A 119 -15.20 -0.10 12.28
N THR A 120 -14.01 0.49 12.45
CA THR A 120 -13.70 1.42 13.54
C THR A 120 -12.79 2.54 13.07
N THR A 121 -13.05 3.74 13.60
CA THR A 121 -12.14 4.90 13.48
C THR A 121 -11.89 5.44 14.88
N ASP A 122 -10.64 5.48 15.30
CA ASP A 122 -10.23 6.00 16.60
C ASP A 122 -10.43 7.51 16.69
N SER A 123 -10.40 8.05 17.91
CA SER A 123 -10.53 9.49 18.16
C SER A 123 -9.39 10.33 17.53
N ASP A 124 -8.24 9.72 17.26
CA ASP A 124 -7.11 10.34 16.55
C ASP A 124 -7.24 10.24 15.03
N GLY A 125 -8.35 9.65 14.51
CA GLY A 125 -8.63 9.44 13.10
C GLY A 125 -7.93 8.23 12.49
N PHE A 126 -7.33 7.35 13.30
CA PHE A 126 -6.78 6.09 12.79
C PHE A 126 -7.92 5.12 12.46
N ARG A 127 -7.89 4.58 11.24
CA ARG A 127 -8.92 3.69 10.68
C ARG A 127 -8.41 2.25 10.73
N HIS A 128 -9.23 1.35 11.27
CA HIS A 128 -8.89 -0.05 11.43
C HIS A 128 -10.14 -0.94 11.39
N CYS A 129 -9.95 -2.24 11.55
CA CYS A 129 -11.02 -3.22 11.40
C CYS A 129 -11.48 -3.34 9.93
N PHE A 130 -10.69 -4.02 9.14
CA PHE A 130 -11.02 -4.34 7.74
C PHE A 130 -11.38 -5.81 7.59
N ALA A 131 -12.17 -6.16 6.58
CA ALA A 131 -12.53 -7.54 6.28
C ALA A 131 -11.29 -8.37 5.95
N HIS A 132 -11.25 -9.63 6.38
CA HIS A 132 -10.18 -10.57 6.06
C HIS A 132 -10.32 -11.10 4.64
N SER A 133 -10.04 -10.25 3.66
CA SER A 133 -10.15 -10.55 2.23
C SER A 133 -9.22 -9.64 1.42
N PRO A 134 -8.89 -9.99 0.17
CA PRO A 134 -8.12 -9.13 -0.73
C PRO A 134 -8.76 -7.75 -0.90
N THR A 135 -10.08 -7.66 -1.01
CA THR A 135 -10.80 -6.39 -1.07
C THR A 135 -10.63 -5.59 0.22
N GLY A 136 -10.77 -6.23 1.40
CA GLY A 136 -10.52 -5.56 2.69
C GLY A 136 -9.10 -5.02 2.81
N ALA A 137 -8.11 -5.76 2.28
CA ALA A 137 -6.72 -5.29 2.21
C ALA A 137 -6.57 -4.03 1.33
N VAL A 138 -7.31 -3.93 0.20
CA VAL A 138 -7.33 -2.71 -0.63
C VAL A 138 -7.87 -1.52 0.16
N TYR A 139 -8.98 -1.68 0.90
CA TYR A 139 -9.52 -0.63 1.78
C TYR A 139 -8.52 -0.21 2.88
N ALA A 140 -7.86 -1.20 3.49
CA ALA A 140 -6.82 -0.96 4.49
C ALA A 140 -5.63 -0.18 3.90
N ALA A 141 -5.21 -0.49 2.66
CA ALA A 141 -4.12 0.21 1.98
C ALA A 141 -4.42 1.69 1.73
N TYR A 142 -5.64 2.04 1.28
CA TYR A 142 -6.06 3.45 1.14
C TYR A 142 -6.03 4.18 2.48
N SER A 143 -6.52 3.54 3.53
CA SER A 143 -6.48 4.08 4.89
C SER A 143 -5.06 4.23 5.42
N ALA A 144 -4.16 3.31 5.05
CA ALA A 144 -2.73 3.38 5.40
C ALA A 144 -2.05 4.60 4.77
N ILE A 145 -2.31 4.90 3.47
CA ILE A 145 -1.78 6.11 2.83
C ILE A 145 -2.26 7.36 3.56
N ALA A 146 -3.54 7.45 3.91
CA ALA A 146 -4.06 8.59 4.67
C ALA A 146 -3.37 8.72 6.04
N ALA A 147 -3.12 7.60 6.71
CA ALA A 147 -2.44 7.61 8.00
C ALA A 147 -0.98 8.05 7.90
N ILE A 148 -0.25 7.62 6.84
CA ILE A 148 1.15 7.97 6.59
C ILE A 148 1.28 9.43 6.11
N ALA A 149 0.33 9.94 5.34
CA ALA A 149 0.33 11.31 4.85
C ALA A 149 0.28 12.35 5.99
N ASP A 150 -0.25 12.00 7.15
CA ASP A 150 -0.26 12.86 8.34
C ASP A 150 1.05 12.73 9.14
N GLN A 151 2.06 13.47 8.71
CA GLN A 151 3.39 13.46 9.33
C GLN A 151 3.36 13.93 10.80
N SER A 152 2.37 14.71 11.22
CA SER A 152 2.23 15.16 12.61
C SER A 152 1.93 14.01 13.57
N LYS A 153 1.42 12.89 13.06
CA LYS A 153 1.06 11.69 13.82
C LYS A 153 1.89 10.45 13.43
N LEU A 154 3.06 10.66 12.81
CA LEU A 154 3.85 9.56 12.23
C LEU A 154 4.20 8.48 13.27
N VAL A 155 4.71 8.84 14.44
CA VAL A 155 5.10 7.88 15.49
C VAL A 155 3.91 7.01 15.96
N PRO A 156 2.77 7.56 16.38
CA PRO A 156 1.62 6.74 16.75
C PRO A 156 1.07 5.94 15.55
N THR A 157 1.15 6.48 14.33
CA THR A 157 0.74 5.79 13.11
C THR A 157 1.59 4.54 12.87
N VAL A 158 2.91 4.65 12.91
CA VAL A 158 3.81 3.49 12.72
C VAL A 158 3.52 2.39 13.75
N LYS A 159 3.30 2.75 15.02
CA LYS A 159 2.96 1.78 16.09
C LYS A 159 1.66 1.02 15.82
N LYS A 160 0.63 1.70 15.29
CA LYS A 160 -0.69 1.12 15.03
C LYS A 160 -0.75 0.39 13.69
N LEU A 161 -0.03 0.88 12.68
CA LEU A 161 -0.16 0.45 11.29
C LEU A 161 0.78 -0.70 10.93
N MET A 162 2.00 -0.72 11.48
CA MET A 162 3.02 -1.70 11.08
C MET A 162 2.94 -3.00 11.88
N VAL A 163 3.33 -4.10 11.24
CA VAL A 163 3.57 -5.37 11.95
C VAL A 163 4.71 -5.16 12.94
N PRO A 164 4.56 -5.52 14.23
CA PRO A 164 5.63 -5.38 15.23
C PRO A 164 6.90 -6.15 14.85
N GLY A 165 8.07 -5.61 15.17
CA GLY A 165 9.37 -6.25 14.95
C GLY A 165 10.50 -5.24 14.82
N SER A 166 11.73 -5.74 14.64
CA SER A 166 12.96 -4.92 14.60
C SER A 166 12.96 -3.86 13.50
N ALA A 167 12.35 -4.15 12.33
CA ALA A 167 12.20 -3.18 11.25
C ALA A 167 11.26 -2.04 11.65
N THR A 168 10.14 -2.34 12.31
CA THR A 168 9.22 -1.34 12.87
C THR A 168 9.88 -0.51 13.96
N ASP A 169 10.69 -1.13 14.84
CA ASP A 169 11.46 -0.39 15.85
C ASP A 169 12.47 0.57 15.21
N SER A 170 13.07 0.20 14.10
CA SER A 170 13.95 1.07 13.32
C SER A 170 13.19 2.25 12.71
N LEU A 171 12.02 2.01 12.12
CA LEU A 171 11.14 3.07 11.61
C LEU A 171 10.70 4.03 12.73
N LEU A 172 10.37 3.50 13.91
CA LEU A 172 10.00 4.34 15.06
C LEU A 172 11.13 5.25 15.51
N ARG A 173 12.37 4.76 15.54
CA ARG A 173 13.54 5.59 15.86
C ARG A 173 13.74 6.68 14.81
N GLN A 174 13.60 6.36 13.51
CA GLN A 174 13.70 7.32 12.42
C GLN A 174 12.59 8.37 12.48
N ALA A 175 11.34 7.94 12.68
CA ALA A 175 10.19 8.83 12.82
C ALA A 175 10.35 9.80 14.02
N ALA A 176 10.89 9.32 15.13
CA ALA A 176 11.14 10.14 16.31
C ALA A 176 12.29 11.15 16.10
N ALA A 177 13.29 10.81 15.27
CA ALA A 177 14.44 11.68 14.98
C ALA A 177 14.12 12.72 13.88
N GLY A 178 13.18 12.43 12.98
CA GLY A 178 12.94 13.20 11.76
C GLY A 178 12.17 14.52 11.94
N GLY A 179 11.65 14.82 13.11
CA GLY A 179 10.81 16.00 13.35
C GLY A 179 9.48 15.95 12.56
N SER A 180 8.44 16.54 13.11
CA SER A 180 7.14 16.64 12.45
C SER A 180 7.15 17.79 11.45
N SER A 181 7.10 17.53 10.14
CA SER A 181 6.82 18.58 9.16
C SER A 181 5.29 18.82 9.12
N SER A 182 4.88 20.10 9.22
CA SER A 182 3.47 20.48 9.11
C SER A 182 2.95 20.52 7.66
N ASP A 183 3.84 20.44 6.69
CA ASP A 183 3.54 20.54 5.26
C ASP A 183 3.13 19.19 4.68
N ALA A 184 1.96 18.70 5.09
CA ALA A 184 1.37 17.54 4.45
C ALA A 184 0.80 17.95 3.08
N SER A 185 1.45 17.55 1.99
CA SER A 185 0.86 17.57 0.67
C SER A 185 -0.41 16.70 0.66
N THR A 186 -1.46 17.20 0.02
CA THR A 186 -2.64 16.39 -0.23
C THR A 186 -2.25 15.30 -1.23
N VAL A 187 -2.22 14.06 -0.76
CA VAL A 187 -1.99 12.89 -1.60
C VAL A 187 -3.34 12.27 -1.92
N GLN A 188 -3.61 12.04 -3.20
CA GLN A 188 -4.84 11.37 -3.62
C GLN A 188 -4.51 10.06 -4.32
N VAL A 189 -5.09 8.96 -3.83
CA VAL A 189 -5.02 7.67 -4.53
C VAL A 189 -6.12 7.63 -5.59
N VAL A 190 -5.75 7.28 -6.82
CA VAL A 190 -6.68 7.26 -7.97
C VAL A 190 -6.87 5.87 -8.57
N GLY A 191 -6.15 4.88 -8.07
CA GLY A 191 -6.29 3.50 -8.51
C GLY A 191 -5.37 2.56 -7.74
N TYR A 192 -5.65 1.27 -7.89
CA TYR A 192 -4.85 0.21 -7.30
C TYR A 192 -4.61 -0.94 -8.29
N ARG A 193 -3.58 -1.72 -8.03
CA ARG A 193 -3.31 -3.00 -8.70
C ARG A 193 -2.86 -4.01 -7.66
N VAL A 194 -3.57 -5.13 -7.54
CA VAL A 194 -3.13 -6.24 -6.70
C VAL A 194 -2.04 -7.02 -7.45
N ILE A 195 -0.87 -7.15 -6.84
CA ILE A 195 0.29 -7.87 -7.39
C ILE A 195 0.22 -9.34 -6.99
N ALA A 196 -0.08 -9.60 -5.72
CA ALA A 196 -0.21 -10.93 -5.16
C ALA A 196 -1.22 -10.92 -4.02
N ALA A 197 -2.01 -11.98 -3.90
CA ALA A 197 -2.94 -12.17 -2.80
C ALA A 197 -2.87 -13.61 -2.32
N GLU A 198 -2.56 -13.75 -1.04
CA GLU A 198 -2.62 -14.97 -0.24
C GLU A 198 -3.61 -14.73 0.90
N PRO A 199 -4.12 -15.75 1.59
CA PRO A 199 -5.12 -15.55 2.64
C PRO A 199 -4.74 -14.49 3.69
N ASP A 200 -3.48 -14.49 4.13
CA ASP A 200 -2.98 -13.60 5.19
C ASP A 200 -1.96 -12.56 4.70
N ARG A 201 -1.79 -12.43 3.38
CA ARG A 201 -0.83 -11.48 2.79
C ARG A 201 -1.33 -10.97 1.46
N VAL A 202 -1.39 -9.65 1.32
CA VAL A 202 -1.72 -8.99 0.05
C VAL A 202 -0.65 -7.95 -0.28
N THR A 203 -0.08 -8.04 -1.48
CA THR A 203 0.83 -7.04 -2.02
C THR A 203 0.12 -6.29 -3.14
N LEU A 204 0.10 -4.99 -3.07
CA LEU A 204 -0.57 -4.14 -4.04
C LEU A 204 0.20 -2.85 -4.32
N MET A 205 -0.05 -2.28 -5.49
CA MET A 205 0.39 -0.93 -5.88
C MET A 205 -0.77 0.04 -5.72
N LEU A 206 -0.49 1.23 -5.19
CA LEU A 206 -1.43 2.36 -5.19
C LEU A 206 -0.89 3.46 -6.11
N ALA A 207 -1.71 3.91 -7.04
CA ALA A 207 -1.36 4.98 -7.98
C ALA A 207 -1.84 6.34 -7.47
N MET A 208 -0.95 7.32 -7.54
CA MET A 208 -1.16 8.70 -7.12
C MET A 208 -0.76 9.65 -8.25
N PRO A 209 -1.55 10.66 -8.59
CA PRO A 209 -1.18 11.65 -9.61
C PRO A 209 -0.05 12.54 -9.08
N VAL A 210 0.95 12.75 -9.92
CA VAL A 210 2.05 13.69 -9.70
C VAL A 210 2.28 14.47 -10.99
N GLU A 211 1.87 15.73 -11.00
CA GLU A 211 1.90 16.57 -12.20
C GLU A 211 1.15 15.93 -13.39
N SER A 212 1.88 15.55 -14.45
CA SER A 212 1.32 14.95 -15.67
C SER A 212 1.49 13.43 -15.75
N VAL A 213 1.91 12.78 -14.68
CA VAL A 213 2.17 11.33 -14.61
C VAL A 213 1.55 10.75 -13.34
N TYR A 214 1.61 9.43 -13.21
CA TYR A 214 1.22 8.73 -12.00
C TYR A 214 2.45 8.09 -11.37
N MET A 215 2.56 8.19 -10.05
CA MET A 215 3.53 7.44 -9.27
C MET A 215 2.82 6.33 -8.53
N SER A 216 3.42 5.16 -8.47
CA SER A 216 2.90 4.08 -7.64
C SER A 216 3.82 3.77 -6.47
N ALA A 217 3.19 3.44 -5.34
CA ALA A 217 3.82 2.90 -4.15
C ALA A 217 3.40 1.45 -3.95
N ASN A 218 4.34 0.58 -3.55
CA ASN A 218 4.08 -0.82 -3.24
C ASN A 218 3.82 -1.00 -1.76
N LEU A 219 2.71 -1.62 -1.41
CA LEU A 219 2.36 -1.93 -0.03
C LEU A 219 2.15 -3.44 0.10
N THR A 220 2.75 -4.04 1.10
CA THR A 220 2.43 -5.40 1.52
C THR A 220 1.68 -5.33 2.84
N LEU A 221 0.46 -5.85 2.82
CA LEU A 221 -0.36 -6.00 4.01
C LEU A 221 -0.31 -7.44 4.48
N VAL A 222 -0.28 -7.61 5.79
CA VAL A 222 -0.26 -8.92 6.45
C VAL A 222 -1.40 -8.94 7.46
N TRP A 223 -2.16 -10.03 7.48
CA TRP A 223 -3.18 -10.24 8.50
C TRP A 223 -2.50 -10.51 9.85
N HIS A 224 -2.71 -9.64 10.81
CA HIS A 224 -2.05 -9.70 12.11
C HIS A 224 -3.01 -9.31 13.23
N GLN A 225 -3.24 -10.23 14.15
CA GLN A 225 -4.12 -10.01 15.31
C GLN A 225 -5.54 -9.53 14.94
N GLY A 226 -6.08 -10.08 13.84
CA GLY A 226 -7.45 -9.82 13.42
C GLY A 226 -7.66 -8.56 12.58
N ASP A 227 -6.58 -7.96 12.03
CA ASP A 227 -6.67 -6.84 11.11
C ASP A 227 -5.49 -6.79 10.13
N TRP A 228 -5.63 -6.03 9.04
CA TRP A 228 -4.56 -5.80 8.07
C TRP A 228 -3.55 -4.79 8.62
N ARG A 229 -2.28 -5.17 8.64
CA ARG A 229 -1.14 -4.34 9.02
C ARG A 229 -0.14 -4.25 7.89
N LEU A 230 0.53 -3.10 7.74
CA LEU A 230 1.63 -2.99 6.79
C LEU A 230 2.85 -3.78 7.27
N GLN A 231 3.45 -4.53 6.36
CA GLN A 231 4.80 -5.01 6.54
C GLN A 231 5.76 -3.84 6.46
N PRO A 232 6.61 -3.63 7.47
CA PRO A 232 7.62 -2.57 7.40
C PRO A 232 8.61 -2.85 6.27
N PRO A 233 9.11 -1.82 5.56
CA PRO A 233 10.15 -1.99 4.57
C PRO A 233 11.47 -2.45 5.22
N PRO A 234 12.41 -3.00 4.44
CA PRO A 234 13.77 -3.22 4.88
C PRO A 234 14.41 -1.96 5.47
N PRO A 235 15.36 -2.08 6.41
CA PRO A 235 16.06 -0.92 6.96
C PRO A 235 16.70 -0.05 5.86
N GLY A 236 16.44 1.25 5.91
CA GLY A 236 16.94 2.22 4.92
C GLY A 236 16.07 2.40 3.68
N GLU A 237 15.00 1.62 3.53
CA GLU A 237 14.03 1.81 2.46
C GLU A 237 12.80 2.62 2.94
N ALA A 238 12.23 3.38 2.02
CA ALA A 238 11.01 4.13 2.30
C ALA A 238 9.78 3.20 2.28
N VAL A 239 8.78 3.52 3.09
CA VAL A 239 7.46 2.86 3.00
C VAL A 239 6.89 3.10 1.61
N GLY A 240 6.50 2.03 0.94
CA GLY A 240 5.98 2.09 -0.43
C GLY A 240 7.02 1.90 -1.54
N ALA A 241 8.30 1.77 -1.21
CA ALA A 241 9.32 1.42 -2.20
C ALA A 241 9.19 -0.05 -2.68
N PRO A 242 9.65 -0.36 -3.91
CA PRO A 242 10.12 0.58 -4.92
C PRO A 242 8.98 1.38 -5.55
N PHE A 243 9.23 2.66 -5.82
CA PHE A 243 8.28 3.52 -6.53
C PHE A 243 8.45 3.35 -8.03
N SER A 244 7.34 3.46 -8.77
CA SER A 244 7.34 3.38 -10.24
C SER A 244 6.52 4.50 -10.84
N GLN A 245 6.96 5.00 -12.01
CA GLN A 245 6.26 6.03 -12.76
C GLN A 245 5.45 5.38 -13.88
N HIS A 246 4.21 5.85 -14.06
CA HIS A 246 3.28 5.39 -15.10
C HIS A 246 2.75 6.59 -15.88
N ARG A 247 2.57 6.41 -17.19
CA ARG A 247 1.99 7.46 -18.06
C ARG A 247 0.48 7.52 -17.93
N ASP A 248 -0.15 6.38 -17.66
CA ASP A 248 -1.60 6.21 -17.53
C ASP A 248 -1.92 5.15 -16.47
N LEU A 249 -3.20 4.87 -16.30
CA LEU A 249 -3.72 3.90 -15.34
C LEU A 249 -4.28 2.65 -16.02
N SER A 250 -3.78 2.27 -17.22
CA SER A 250 -4.30 1.11 -17.98
C SER A 250 -4.13 -0.21 -17.21
N ASP A 251 -3.06 -0.33 -16.41
CA ASP A 251 -2.76 -1.51 -15.60
C ASP A 251 -3.34 -1.46 -14.18
N PHE A 252 -4.14 -0.44 -13.88
CA PHE A 252 -4.74 -0.24 -12.56
C PHE A 252 -6.26 -0.29 -12.61
N VAL A 253 -6.86 -0.83 -11.57
CA VAL A 253 -8.27 -0.59 -11.31
C VAL A 253 -8.44 0.86 -10.86
N LYS A 254 -9.07 1.68 -11.71
CA LYS A 254 -9.36 3.08 -11.39
C LYS A 254 -10.39 3.14 -10.28
N TRP A 255 -10.04 3.77 -9.17
CA TRP A 255 -10.91 3.84 -8.01
C TRP A 255 -10.57 5.04 -7.15
N SER A 256 -11.41 6.04 -7.20
CA SER A 256 -11.25 7.29 -6.44
C SER A 256 -12.60 7.93 -6.14
N GLY A 257 -12.63 8.80 -5.15
CA GLY A 257 -13.79 9.58 -4.74
C GLY A 257 -13.81 11.01 -5.29
N ILE A 258 -12.97 11.28 -6.30
CA ILE A 258 -12.85 12.59 -6.96
C ILE A 258 -12.92 12.43 -8.45
#